data_5aa9667f0b026ada632a448bae90a6b0
#
_entry.id   5aa9667f0b026ada632a448bae90a6b0
#
_cell.length_a   1.000
_cell.length_b   1.000
_cell.length_c   1.000
_cell.angle_alpha   90.00
_cell.angle_beta   90.00
_cell.angle_gamma   90.00
#
_symmetry.space_group_name_H-M   'P 1'
#
loop_
_entity.id
_entity.type
_entity.pdbx_description
1 polymer ?
#
loop_
_entity_poly.entity_id
_entity_poly.type
_entity_poly.pdbx_seq_one_letter_code
_entity_poly.pdbx_strand_id
1 'polypeptide(L)'
;MNNKIFPVASYNKEFNKYLPIQFEQDLIYQSFGLEKHIEKRHPECLPYLRFISSIIAFPDYIGVNPNESGESFELVKIFSENVQIGIKLDMKENYLYVATLHTITNGKLKHGIDNGRLKKFDK
;
A
#
# COMPACT_ATOMS: atom_id res chain seq x y z
N MET A 1 0.59 22.95 -4.15
CA MET A 1 0.44 22.55 -4.46
C MET A 1 0.37 21.70 -5.05
N ASN A 2 0.39 21.25 -5.28
CA ASN A 2 0.21 20.56 -5.84
C ASN A 2 -0.24 19.61 -5.96
N ASN A 3 -0.30 19.47 -5.85
CA ASN A 3 -1.04 18.66 -5.66
C ASN A 3 -1.75 17.98 -6.58
N LYS A 4 -1.23 17.48 -7.23
CA LYS A 4 -1.70 16.72 -8.36
C LYS A 4 -1.87 15.31 -7.90
N ILE A 5 -3.00 15.10 -7.29
CA ILE A 5 -3.39 13.78 -6.82
C ILE A 5 -4.76 13.44 -7.39
N PHE A 6 -5.07 12.17 -7.46
CA PHE A 6 -6.37 11.69 -7.91
C PHE A 6 -6.74 10.43 -7.13
N PRO A 7 -8.03 10.20 -6.90
CA PRO A 7 -8.44 9.01 -6.15
C PRO A 7 -8.25 7.75 -6.98
N VAL A 8 -7.73 6.70 -6.36
CA VAL A 8 -7.54 5.41 -7.03
C VAL A 8 -8.37 4.30 -6.43
N ALA A 9 -8.82 4.45 -5.18
CA ALA A 9 -9.58 3.40 -4.54
C ALA A 9 -10.28 3.94 -3.30
N SER A 10 -11.26 3.18 -2.84
CA SER A 10 -11.88 3.44 -1.54
C SER A 10 -11.04 2.81 -0.46
N TYR A 11 -11.01 3.43 0.71
CA TYR A 11 -10.40 2.82 1.88
C TYR A 11 -11.40 1.87 2.52
N ASN A 12 -11.04 0.61 2.62
CA ASN A 12 -11.89 -0.39 3.25
C ASN A 12 -11.71 -0.32 4.77
N LYS A 13 -12.75 0.10 5.49
CA LYS A 13 -12.65 0.26 6.94
C LYS A 13 -12.39 -1.07 7.66
N GLU A 14 -12.60 -2.22 6.98
CA GLU A 14 -12.25 -3.51 7.56
C GLU A 14 -10.75 -3.63 7.79
N PHE A 15 -9.94 -2.88 7.05
CA PHE A 15 -8.50 -2.86 7.28
C PHE A 15 -8.17 -2.44 8.70
N ASN A 16 -8.99 -1.61 9.30
CA ASN A 16 -8.74 -1.12 10.66
C ASN A 16 -8.68 -2.24 11.69
N LYS A 17 -9.30 -3.37 11.40
CA LYS A 17 -9.24 -4.54 12.29
C LYS A 17 -7.85 -5.15 12.39
N TYR A 18 -7.01 -4.86 11.40
CA TYR A 18 -5.67 -5.45 11.29
C TYR A 18 -4.58 -4.45 11.64
N LEU A 19 -4.93 -3.20 11.91
CA LEU A 19 -3.96 -2.11 12.04
C LEU A 19 -3.98 -1.54 13.45
N PRO A 20 -2.82 -1.09 13.96
CA PRO A 20 -2.77 -0.44 15.28
C PRO A 20 -3.37 0.96 15.24
N ILE A 21 -3.44 1.58 14.06
CA ILE A 21 -4.00 2.91 13.88
C ILE A 21 -5.31 2.78 13.12
N GLN A 22 -6.32 3.53 13.54
CA GLN A 22 -7.63 3.51 12.90
C GLN A 22 -7.74 4.70 11.97
N PHE A 23 -7.90 4.43 10.67
CA PHE A 23 -8.04 5.49 9.67
C PHE A 23 -9.51 5.78 9.41
N GLU A 24 -9.84 7.05 9.25
CA GLU A 24 -11.21 7.48 9.03
C GLU A 24 -11.46 7.97 7.61
N GLN A 25 -10.42 8.02 6.79
CA GLN A 25 -10.54 8.48 5.42
C GLN A 25 -11.37 7.50 4.60
N ASP A 26 -12.06 8.02 3.58
CA ASP A 26 -12.88 7.18 2.71
C ASP A 26 -12.17 6.82 1.41
N LEU A 27 -11.18 7.60 1.01
CA LEU A 27 -10.52 7.42 -0.28
C LEU A 27 -9.02 7.30 -0.11
N ILE A 28 -8.41 6.62 -1.07
CA ILE A 28 -6.96 6.53 -1.20
C ILE A 28 -6.59 7.18 -2.52
N TYR A 29 -5.57 8.03 -2.49
CA TYR A 29 -5.15 8.83 -3.63
C TYR A 29 -3.82 8.36 -4.17
N GLN A 30 -3.49 8.83 -5.36
CA GLN A 30 -2.21 8.60 -6.01
C GLN A 30 -1.77 9.92 -6.62
N SER A 31 -0.47 10.23 -6.51
CA SER A 31 0.06 11.42 -7.17
C SER A 31 0.42 11.09 -8.61
N PHE A 32 0.41 12.10 -9.46
CA PHE A 32 0.87 11.94 -10.84
C PHE A 32 2.36 11.64 -10.90
N GLY A 33 3.09 11.94 -9.83
CA GLY A 33 4.52 11.67 -9.78
C GLY A 33 4.88 10.24 -9.43
N LEU A 34 3.91 9.43 -8.98
CA LEU A 34 4.20 8.07 -8.56
C LEU A 34 4.77 7.22 -9.69
N GLU A 35 4.22 7.35 -10.88
CA GLU A 35 4.69 6.58 -12.03
C GLU A 35 6.16 6.90 -12.33
N LYS A 36 6.53 8.18 -12.31
CA LYS A 36 7.92 8.56 -12.53
C LYS A 36 8.83 8.03 -11.45
N HIS A 37 8.35 8.04 -10.22
CA HIS A 37 9.12 7.51 -9.09
C HIS A 37 9.39 6.02 -9.28
N ILE A 38 8.37 5.25 -9.67
CA ILE A 38 8.51 3.82 -9.90
C ILE A 38 9.41 3.56 -11.10
N GLU A 39 9.24 4.32 -12.16
CA GLU A 39 10.08 4.19 -13.36
C GLU A 39 11.56 4.37 -13.01
N LYS A 40 11.85 5.29 -12.11
CA LYS A 40 13.21 5.59 -11.72
C LYS A 40 13.78 4.56 -10.74
N ARG A 41 12.98 4.11 -9.79
CA ARG A 41 13.46 3.26 -8.70
C ARG A 41 13.20 1.78 -8.90
N HIS A 42 12.07 1.44 -9.53
CA HIS A 42 11.65 0.05 -9.69
C HIS A 42 10.98 -0.12 -11.04
N PRO A 43 11.71 0.13 -12.16
CA PRO A 43 11.08 0.11 -13.48
C PRO A 43 10.42 -1.22 -13.82
N GLU A 44 10.90 -2.31 -13.25
CA GLU A 44 10.30 -3.62 -13.46
C GLU A 44 8.89 -3.71 -12.88
N CYS A 45 8.52 -2.75 -12.02
CA CYS A 45 7.20 -2.74 -11.39
C CYS A 45 6.17 -1.89 -12.13
N LEU A 46 6.59 -1.19 -13.19
CA LEU A 46 5.66 -0.35 -13.96
C LEU A 46 4.40 -1.08 -14.40
N PRO A 47 4.48 -2.36 -14.86
CA PRO A 47 3.26 -3.06 -15.28
C PRO A 47 2.22 -3.20 -14.18
N TYR A 48 2.61 -3.10 -12.92
CA TYR A 48 1.67 -3.26 -11.80
C TYR A 48 0.92 -1.98 -11.45
N LEU A 49 1.31 -0.83 -12.02
CA LEU A 49 0.62 0.42 -11.73
C LEU A 49 -0.88 0.36 -11.98
N ARG A 50 -1.26 -0.28 -13.06
CA ARG A 50 -2.67 -0.38 -13.41
C ARG A 50 -3.46 -1.31 -12.50
N PHE A 51 -2.77 -2.04 -11.62
CA PHE A 51 -3.43 -2.94 -10.68
C PHE A 51 -3.55 -2.36 -9.28
N ILE A 52 -3.16 -1.11 -9.08
CA ILE A 52 -3.20 -0.50 -7.75
C ILE A 52 -4.61 -0.58 -7.15
N SER A 53 -5.63 -0.25 -7.93
CA SER A 53 -7.01 -0.32 -7.43
C SER A 53 -7.39 -1.74 -7.02
N SER A 54 -6.98 -2.73 -7.80
CA SER A 54 -7.27 -4.13 -7.50
C SER A 54 -6.54 -4.61 -6.25
N ILE A 55 -5.29 -4.16 -6.08
CA ILE A 55 -4.51 -4.53 -4.90
C ILE A 55 -5.18 -3.98 -3.64
N ILE A 56 -5.64 -2.74 -3.71
CA ILE A 56 -6.31 -2.12 -2.57
C ILE A 56 -7.66 -2.79 -2.29
N ALA A 57 -8.39 -3.14 -3.34
CA ALA A 57 -9.71 -3.73 -3.18
C ALA A 57 -9.64 -5.16 -2.63
N PHE A 58 -8.64 -5.93 -3.06
CA PHE A 58 -8.56 -7.36 -2.71
C PHE A 58 -7.14 -7.78 -2.36
N PRO A 59 -6.56 -7.23 -1.29
CA PRO A 59 -5.21 -7.63 -0.91
C PRO A 59 -5.23 -9.02 -0.29
N ASP A 60 -4.09 -9.69 -0.35
CA ASP A 60 -3.93 -10.98 0.30
C ASP A 60 -3.41 -10.82 1.73
N TYR A 61 -2.57 -9.81 1.95
CA TYR A 61 -2.00 -9.54 3.27
C TYR A 61 -2.01 -8.05 3.57
N ILE A 62 -2.08 -7.73 4.85
CA ILE A 62 -2.06 -6.35 5.33
C ILE A 62 -1.14 -6.27 6.55
N GLY A 63 -0.40 -5.18 6.67
CA GLY A 63 0.48 -5.03 7.81
C GLY A 63 1.05 -3.64 7.93
N VAL A 64 1.99 -3.51 8.86
CA VAL A 64 2.64 -2.25 9.16
C VAL A 64 4.14 -2.48 9.20
N ASN A 65 4.90 -1.57 8.60
CA ASN A 65 6.35 -1.58 8.69
C ASN A 65 6.74 -0.83 9.96
N PRO A 66 7.29 -1.53 10.98
CA PRO A 66 7.62 -0.87 12.24
C PRO A 66 8.75 0.16 12.12
N ASN A 67 9.51 0.11 11.02
CA ASN A 67 10.60 1.06 10.80
C ASN A 67 10.16 2.30 10.03
N GLU A 68 8.91 2.33 9.58
CA GLU A 68 8.40 3.47 8.84
C GLU A 68 7.94 4.55 9.80
N SER A 69 8.33 5.79 9.54
CA SER A 69 7.87 6.89 10.36
C SER A 69 6.49 7.36 9.88
N GLY A 70 5.70 7.91 10.81
CA GLY A 70 4.38 8.39 10.50
C GLY A 70 3.35 7.28 10.44
N GLU A 71 2.14 7.63 10.05
CA GLU A 71 1.02 6.69 9.99
C GLU A 71 0.94 6.08 8.61
N SER A 72 1.12 4.77 8.54
CA SER A 72 1.17 4.06 7.27
C SER A 72 0.77 2.61 7.44
N PHE A 73 0.50 1.96 6.32
CA PHE A 73 0.28 0.52 6.30
C PHE A 73 0.68 -0.01 4.93
N GLU A 74 0.77 -1.33 4.84
CA GLU A 74 1.19 -2.01 3.61
C GLU A 74 0.17 -3.05 3.22
N LEU A 75 -0.02 -3.21 1.91
CA LEU A 75 -0.87 -4.25 1.36
C LEU A 75 -0.04 -5.07 0.40
N VAL A 76 -0.24 -6.39 0.44
CA VAL A 76 0.46 -7.31 -0.47
C VAL A 76 -0.59 -8.09 -1.24
N LYS A 77 -0.41 -8.18 -2.54
CA LYS A 77 -1.21 -9.05 -3.38
C LYS A 77 -0.29 -9.96 -4.16
N ILE A 78 -0.64 -11.23 -4.18
CA ILE A 78 0.14 -12.25 -4.87
C ILE A 78 -0.39 -12.41 -6.29
N PHE A 79 0.45 -12.03 -7.25
CA PHE A 79 0.25 -12.31 -8.66
C PHE A 79 1.24 -13.42 -9.01
N SER A 80 1.91 -13.33 -10.16
CA SER A 80 3.06 -14.21 -10.41
C SER A 80 4.22 -13.83 -9.49
N GLU A 81 4.24 -12.56 -9.08
CA GLU A 81 5.17 -12.05 -8.07
C GLU A 81 4.36 -11.49 -6.92
N ASN A 82 5.00 -11.31 -5.77
CA ASN A 82 4.36 -10.69 -4.62
C ASN A 82 4.51 -9.19 -4.73
N VAL A 83 3.42 -8.48 -4.93
CA VAL A 83 3.43 -7.03 -5.12
C VAL A 83 2.98 -6.34 -3.84
N GLN A 84 3.81 -5.43 -3.35
CA GLN A 84 3.51 -4.70 -2.12
C GLN A 84 3.36 -3.22 -2.43
N ILE A 85 2.31 -2.62 -1.87
CA ILE A 85 2.16 -1.17 -1.91
C ILE A 85 2.20 -0.65 -0.49
N GLY A 86 2.81 0.53 -0.34
CA GLY A 86 2.81 1.23 0.93
C GLY A 86 1.89 2.43 0.83
N ILE A 87 1.02 2.57 1.81
CA ILE A 87 0.06 3.66 1.87
C ILE A 87 0.35 4.47 3.12
N LYS A 88 0.44 5.79 2.96
CA LYS A 88 0.75 6.71 4.04
C LYS A 88 -0.36 7.73 4.21
N LEU A 89 -0.46 8.24 5.43
CA LEU A 89 -1.33 9.36 5.71
C LEU A 89 -0.52 10.64 5.62
N ASP A 90 -0.97 11.56 4.76
CA ASP A 90 -0.40 12.88 4.73
C ASP A 90 -0.99 13.64 5.92
N MET A 91 -0.17 13.88 6.93
CA MET A 91 -0.63 14.45 8.19
C MET A 91 -1.07 15.90 8.05
N LYS A 92 -0.54 16.58 7.05
CA LYS A 92 -0.85 17.99 6.85
C LYS A 92 -2.19 18.19 6.16
N GLU A 93 -2.43 17.41 5.11
CA GLU A 93 -3.64 17.54 4.31
C GLU A 93 -4.69 16.48 4.65
N ASN A 94 -4.31 15.54 5.48
CA ASN A 94 -5.23 14.52 6.03
C ASN A 94 -5.85 13.61 4.98
N TYR A 95 -5.02 13.07 4.07
CA TYR A 95 -5.49 12.10 3.10
C TYR A 95 -4.51 10.93 2.99
N LEU A 96 -5.04 9.76 2.61
CA LEU A 96 -4.24 8.57 2.39
C LEU A 96 -3.76 8.57 0.93
N TYR A 97 -2.51 8.16 0.72
CA TYR A 97 -1.97 8.09 -0.63
C TYR A 97 -1.02 6.91 -0.79
N VAL A 98 -0.93 6.42 -2.03
CA VAL A 98 0.00 5.35 -2.37
C VAL A 98 1.39 5.96 -2.46
N ALA A 99 2.26 5.58 -1.54
CA ALA A 99 3.61 6.13 -1.46
C ALA A 99 4.63 5.29 -2.21
N THR A 100 4.46 3.96 -2.21
CA THR A 100 5.42 3.05 -2.85
C THR A 100 4.70 1.88 -3.50
N LEU A 101 5.36 1.29 -4.49
CA LEU A 101 4.93 0.05 -5.11
C LEU A 101 6.19 -0.70 -5.53
N HIS A 102 6.34 -1.93 -5.05
CA HIS A 102 7.49 -2.75 -5.43
C HIS A 102 7.14 -4.22 -5.17
N THR A 103 7.99 -5.11 -5.69
CA THR A 103 7.82 -6.54 -5.42
C THR A 103 8.65 -6.93 -4.21
N ILE A 104 8.23 -7.99 -3.54
CA ILE A 104 9.01 -8.58 -2.44
C ILE A 104 9.20 -10.06 -2.72
N THR A 105 10.31 -10.60 -2.23
CA THR A 105 10.62 -12.02 -2.41
C THR A 105 9.72 -12.89 -1.55
N ASN A 106 9.63 -14.17 -1.93
CA ASN A 106 8.89 -15.13 -1.12
C ASN A 106 9.46 -15.22 0.29
N GLY A 107 10.79 -15.09 0.42
CA GLY A 107 11.41 -15.09 1.74
C GLY A 107 10.98 -13.93 2.60
N LYS A 108 10.93 -12.74 2.02
CA LYS A 108 10.48 -11.57 2.77
C LYS A 108 9.01 -11.67 3.13
N LEU A 109 8.20 -12.20 2.21
CA LEU A 109 6.79 -12.40 2.49
C LEU A 109 6.61 -13.37 3.67
N LYS A 110 7.30 -14.51 3.62
CA LYS A 110 7.22 -15.51 4.69
C LYS A 110 7.68 -14.92 6.01
N HIS A 111 8.78 -14.18 5.99
CA HIS A 111 9.30 -13.57 7.21
C HIS A 111 8.28 -12.61 7.82
N GLY A 112 7.62 -11.80 7.00
CA GLY A 112 6.59 -10.89 7.48
C GLY A 112 5.39 -11.61 8.07
N ILE A 113 4.99 -12.73 7.47
CA ILE A 113 3.90 -13.55 7.98
C ILE A 113 4.30 -14.18 9.32
N ASP A 114 5.49 -14.78 9.36
CA ASP A 114 5.94 -15.51 10.54
C ASP A 114 6.12 -14.61 11.76
N ASN A 115 6.58 -13.37 11.56
CA ASN A 115 6.80 -12.46 12.69
C ASN A 115 5.56 -11.61 13.03
N GLY A 116 4.45 -11.84 12.35
CA GLY A 116 3.20 -11.14 12.65
C GLY A 116 3.08 -9.76 12.04
N ARG A 117 4.08 -9.31 11.29
CA ARG A 117 4.01 -8.00 10.64
C ARG A 117 2.95 -7.97 9.54
N LEU A 118 2.84 -9.07 8.81
CA LEU A 118 1.84 -9.22 7.75
C LEU A 118 0.80 -10.22 8.19
N LYS A 119 -0.45 -9.82 8.10
CA LYS A 119 -1.59 -10.67 8.48
C LYS A 119 -2.45 -10.91 7.26
N LYS A 120 -2.93 -12.14 7.13
CA LYS A 120 -3.80 -12.47 6.03
C LYS A 120 -5.09 -11.67 6.14
N PHE A 121 -5.48 -11.05 5.03
CA PHE A 121 -6.71 -10.28 5.01
C PHE A 121 -7.86 -11.19 4.63
N ASP A 122 -8.80 -11.36 5.56
CA ASP A 122 -10.00 -12.16 5.36
C ASP A 122 -11.20 -11.24 5.39
N LYS A 123 -11.95 -11.26 4.31
CA LYS A 123 -13.18 -10.48 4.26
C LYS A 123 -14.26 -11.15 5.07
#